data_28f75e9baf791eb95226543289d4c2bd
#
_entry.id   28f75e9baf791eb95226543289d4c2bd
#
_cell.length_a   1.000
_cell.length_b   1.000
_cell.length_c   1.000
_cell.angle_alpha   90.00
_cell.angle_beta   90.00
_cell.angle_gamma   90.00
#
_symmetry.space_group_name_H-M   'P 1'
#
loop_
_entity.id
_entity.type
_entity.pdbx_description
1 polymer ?
#
loop_
_entity_poly.entity_id
_entity_poly.type
_entity_poly.pdbx_seq_one_letter_code
_entity_poly.pdbx_strand_id
1 'polypeptide(L)'
;DGGFTWLECAGTQIHLMHEADPTVPARAHVAIVCPQLDAALARLQEHGFEVERRREHWGEPRALAIAPGGHRVELMRAPPPRTA
;
A
#
# COMPACT_ATOMS: atom_id res chain seq x y z
N ASP A 1 -9.24 -14.15 -15.51
CA ASP A 1 -8.66 -13.44 -16.62
C ASP A 1 -7.36 -12.79 -16.18
N GLY A 2 -6.46 -12.52 -17.06
CA GLY A 2 -5.14 -12.03 -16.74
C GLY A 2 -5.02 -10.53 -16.51
N GLY A 3 -6.01 -9.90 -15.93
CA GLY A 3 -5.95 -8.47 -15.67
C GLY A 3 -4.96 -8.08 -14.59
N PHE A 4 -4.65 -6.80 -14.57
CA PHE A 4 -3.79 -6.18 -13.56
C PHE A 4 -4.50 -5.00 -12.94
N THR A 5 -4.19 -4.76 -11.69
CA THR A 5 -4.43 -3.48 -11.04
C THR A 5 -3.08 -2.97 -10.61
N TRP A 6 -2.79 -1.72 -10.80
CA TRP A 6 -1.54 -1.19 -10.27
C TRP A 6 -1.78 0.08 -9.48
N LEU A 7 -0.89 0.27 -8.50
CA LEU A 7 -0.84 1.44 -7.66
C LEU A 7 0.39 2.24 -8.05
N GLU A 8 0.24 3.54 -8.10
CA GLU A 8 1.38 4.39 -8.43
C GLU A 8 1.51 5.49 -7.39
N CYS A 9 2.73 5.74 -6.96
CA CYS A 9 3.03 6.82 -6.04
C CYS A 9 4.42 7.34 -6.34
N ALA A 10 4.51 8.62 -6.70
CA ALA A 10 5.79 9.31 -6.94
C ALA A 10 6.71 8.55 -7.89
N GLY A 11 6.15 7.98 -8.95
CA GLY A 11 6.92 7.26 -9.96
C GLY A 11 7.18 5.79 -9.66
N THR A 12 6.81 5.32 -8.47
CA THR A 12 6.89 3.92 -8.11
C THR A 12 5.56 3.24 -8.39
N GLN A 13 5.59 2.07 -8.99
CA GLN A 13 4.38 1.32 -9.30
C GLN A 13 4.42 -0.05 -8.65
N ILE A 14 3.27 -0.51 -8.17
CA ILE A 14 3.08 -1.88 -7.72
C ILE A 14 2.00 -2.48 -8.60
N HIS A 15 2.32 -3.58 -9.25
CA HIS A 15 1.38 -4.27 -10.12
C HIS A 15 0.81 -5.47 -9.38
N LEU A 16 -0.51 -5.54 -9.29
CA LEU A 16 -1.21 -6.66 -8.69
C LEU A 16 -1.78 -7.49 -9.84
N MET A 17 -1.32 -8.73 -9.96
CA MET A 17 -1.82 -9.65 -10.97
C MET A 17 -3.09 -10.31 -10.46
N HIS A 18 -4.11 -10.35 -11.31
CA HIS A 18 -5.37 -10.99 -10.95
C HIS A 18 -5.27 -12.50 -11.18
N GLU A 19 -5.46 -13.24 -10.12
CA GLU A 19 -5.39 -14.70 -10.13
C GLU A 19 -6.68 -15.28 -9.56
N ALA A 20 -7.10 -16.42 -10.08
CA ALA A 20 -8.33 -17.07 -9.60
C ALA A 20 -8.15 -17.61 -8.16
N ASP A 21 -6.93 -18.02 -7.82
CA ASP A 21 -6.65 -18.66 -6.52
C ASP A 21 -5.33 -18.16 -5.97
N PRO A 22 -5.27 -16.89 -5.55
CA PRO A 22 -4.01 -16.31 -5.10
C PRO A 22 -3.62 -16.79 -3.72
N THR A 23 -2.31 -16.84 -3.47
CA THR A 23 -1.78 -17.05 -2.13
C THR A 23 -1.43 -15.70 -1.55
N VAL A 24 -2.09 -15.34 -0.44
CA VAL A 24 -1.86 -14.06 0.22
C VAL A 24 -1.37 -14.34 1.64
N PRO A 25 -0.07 -14.18 1.91
CA PRO A 25 0.45 -14.38 3.26
C PRO A 25 -0.18 -13.38 4.23
N ALA A 26 -0.54 -13.86 5.42
CA ALA A 26 -1.35 -13.07 6.34
C ALA A 26 -0.65 -11.80 6.81
N ARG A 27 0.68 -11.80 6.89
CA ARG A 27 1.43 -10.67 7.43
C ARG A 27 2.40 -10.03 6.46
N ALA A 28 2.62 -10.66 5.31
CA ALA A 28 3.54 -10.12 4.33
C ALA A 28 2.90 -8.92 3.64
N HIS A 29 3.71 -7.89 3.41
CA HIS A 29 3.27 -6.70 2.71
C HIS A 29 4.48 -6.01 2.10
N VAL A 30 4.22 -5.20 1.09
CA VAL A 30 5.21 -4.32 0.50
C VAL A 30 4.98 -2.93 1.07
N ALA A 31 6.05 -2.14 1.21
CA ALA A 31 5.95 -0.77 1.72
C ALA A 31 6.50 0.19 0.68
N ILE A 32 5.80 1.28 0.45
CA ILE A 32 6.22 2.31 -0.49
C ILE A 32 6.18 3.68 0.17
N VAL A 33 7.11 4.53 -0.23
CA VAL A 33 7.14 5.92 0.22
C VAL A 33 6.21 6.74 -0.68
N CYS A 34 5.31 7.48 -0.06
CA CYS A 34 4.31 8.25 -0.77
C CYS A 34 4.21 9.65 -0.14
N PRO A 35 4.97 10.63 -0.65
CA PRO A 35 4.97 11.97 -0.05
C PRO A 35 3.59 12.61 0.02
N GLN A 36 2.70 12.31 -0.94
CA GLN A 36 1.34 12.81 -0.94
C GLN A 36 0.40 11.77 -0.32
N LEU A 37 0.71 11.36 0.90
CA LEU A 37 0.03 10.24 1.54
C LEU A 37 -1.48 10.40 1.61
N ASP A 38 -1.96 11.55 2.10
CA ASP A 38 -3.39 11.73 2.30
C ASP A 38 -4.17 11.64 0.98
N ALA A 39 -3.63 12.24 -0.08
CA ALA A 39 -4.27 12.18 -1.39
C ALA A 39 -4.27 10.75 -1.93
N ALA A 40 -3.17 10.03 -1.73
CA ALA A 40 -3.07 8.65 -2.19
C ALA A 40 -4.07 7.75 -1.45
N LEU A 41 -4.19 7.92 -0.14
CA LEU A 41 -5.14 7.12 0.63
C LEU A 41 -6.59 7.38 0.21
N ALA A 42 -6.93 8.64 -0.06
CA ALA A 42 -8.27 8.98 -0.52
C ALA A 42 -8.58 8.29 -1.86
N ARG A 43 -7.62 8.29 -2.78
CA ARG A 43 -7.81 7.64 -4.07
C ARG A 43 -7.95 6.13 -3.93
N LEU A 44 -7.17 5.52 -3.05
CA LEU A 44 -7.28 4.08 -2.83
C LEU A 44 -8.65 3.71 -2.27
N GLN A 45 -9.17 4.49 -1.35
CA GLN A 45 -10.53 4.26 -0.83
C GLN A 45 -11.57 4.36 -1.92
N GLU A 46 -11.43 5.31 -2.84
CA GLU A 46 -12.34 5.45 -3.97
C GLU A 46 -12.34 4.22 -4.87
N HIS A 47 -11.22 3.49 -4.90
CA HIS A 47 -11.05 2.30 -5.73
C HIS A 47 -11.29 0.99 -4.97
N GLY A 48 -11.89 1.08 -3.78
CA GLY A 48 -12.31 -0.11 -3.05
C GLY A 48 -11.29 -0.67 -2.08
N PHE A 49 -10.17 0.01 -1.86
CA PHE A 49 -9.20 -0.42 -0.86
C PHE A 49 -9.67 0.00 0.52
N GLU A 50 -9.52 -0.91 1.48
CA GLU A 50 -9.68 -0.58 2.88
C GLU A 50 -8.39 0.08 3.36
N VAL A 51 -8.50 1.16 4.13
CA VAL A 51 -7.34 1.91 4.61
C VAL A 51 -7.36 1.95 6.12
N GLU A 52 -6.24 1.56 6.74
CA GLU A 52 -6.06 1.58 8.18
C GLU A 52 -4.85 2.44 8.52
N ARG A 53 -5.05 3.53 9.24
CA ARG A 53 -3.95 4.32 9.77
C ARG A 53 -3.19 3.49 10.79
N ARG A 54 -1.86 3.57 10.74
CA ARG A 54 -1.00 2.83 11.65
C ARG A 54 -0.25 3.78 12.57
N ARG A 55 0.20 3.25 13.72
CA ARG A 55 0.96 4.03 14.66
C ARG A 55 2.28 4.48 14.03
N GLU A 56 2.64 5.73 14.30
CA GLU A 56 3.90 6.29 13.82
C GLU A 56 5.03 5.71 14.64
N HIS A 57 6.00 5.12 13.97
CA HIS A 57 7.17 4.56 14.64
C HIS A 57 8.39 5.47 14.55
N TRP A 58 8.40 6.40 13.61
CA TRP A 58 9.52 7.32 13.41
C TRP A 58 9.05 8.76 13.19
N GLY A 59 7.86 9.08 13.69
CA GLY A 59 7.33 10.44 13.62
C GLY A 59 6.69 10.84 12.31
N GLU A 60 6.52 9.90 11.38
CA GLU A 60 5.89 10.16 10.09
C GLU A 60 4.62 9.35 9.94
N PRO A 61 3.57 9.93 9.31
CA PRO A 61 2.33 9.20 9.10
C PRO A 61 2.52 8.01 8.17
N ARG A 62 1.82 6.95 8.46
CA ARG A 62 1.79 5.77 7.60
C ARG A 62 0.43 5.09 7.71
N ALA A 63 0.12 4.27 6.73
CA ALA A 63 -1.15 3.54 6.70
C ALA A 63 -0.97 2.22 5.96
N LEU A 64 -1.88 1.31 6.21
CA LEU A 64 -1.96 0.05 5.48
C LEU A 64 -3.16 0.11 4.57
N ALA A 65 -2.97 -0.19 3.30
CA ALA A 65 -4.05 -0.33 2.34
C ALA A 65 -4.25 -1.81 2.04
N ILE A 66 -5.48 -2.26 2.10
CA ILE A 66 -5.82 -3.67 1.88
C ILE A 66 -6.67 -3.75 0.62
N ALA A 67 -6.15 -4.42 -0.39
CA ALA A 67 -6.88 -4.62 -1.64
C ALA A 67 -8.04 -5.57 -1.43
N PRO A 68 -9.06 -5.53 -2.30
CA PRO A 68 -10.20 -6.43 -2.18
C PRO A 68 -9.84 -7.90 -2.09
N GLY A 69 -8.73 -8.34 -2.66
CA GLY A 69 -8.27 -9.72 -2.55
C GLY A 69 -7.44 -10.04 -1.32
N GLY A 70 -7.23 -9.07 -0.44
CA GLY A 70 -6.48 -9.26 0.79
C GLY A 70 -5.01 -8.88 0.73
N HIS A 71 -4.50 -8.48 -0.41
CA HIS A 71 -3.12 -8.00 -0.51
C HIS A 71 -2.93 -6.73 0.29
N ARG A 72 -1.79 -6.60 0.96
CA ARG A 72 -1.51 -5.48 1.84
C ARG A 72 -0.37 -4.64 1.28
N VAL A 73 -0.55 -3.33 1.32
CA VAL A 73 0.48 -2.38 0.91
C VAL A 73 0.57 -1.32 2.01
N GLU A 74 1.77 -1.17 2.56
CA GLU A 74 2.00 -0.09 3.51
C GLU A 74 2.43 1.16 2.74
N LEU A 75 1.82 2.30 3.06
CA LEU A 75 2.20 3.58 2.50
C LEU A 75 2.70 4.46 3.64
N MET A 76 3.84 5.13 3.42
CA MET A 76 4.43 6.00 4.41
C MET A 76 4.81 7.32 3.76
N ARG A 77 4.60 8.44 4.46
CA ARG A 77 4.94 9.74 3.90
C ARG A 77 6.44 9.91 3.71
N ALA A 78 7.22 9.35 4.59
CA ALA A 78 8.67 9.35 4.50
C ALA A 78 9.20 8.04 5.05
N PRO A 79 10.36 7.57 4.55
CA PRO A 79 10.90 6.29 5.01
C PRO A 79 11.43 6.39 6.44
N PRO A 80 11.52 5.26 7.16
CA PRO A 80 12.20 5.27 8.45
C PRO A 80 13.66 5.66 8.28
N PRO A 81 14.26 6.30 9.29
CA PRO A 81 15.67 6.67 9.21
C PRO A 81 16.54 5.40 9.11
N ARG A 82 17.62 5.53 8.35
CA ARG A 82 18.57 4.43 8.27
C ARG A 82 19.36 4.35 9.55
N THR A 83 19.52 3.13 10.04
CA THR A 83 20.42 2.88 11.17
C THR A 83 21.77 2.45 10.62
N ALA A 84 22.81 3.04 11.16
CA ALA A 84 24.17 2.70 10.73
C ALA A 84 24.57 1.32 11.22
#